data_165e7a40098ced4b79f730f1054e25a8
#
_entry.id   165e7a40098ced4b79f730f1054e25a8
#
_cell.length_a   1.000
_cell.length_b   1.000
_cell.length_c   1.000
_cell.angle_alpha   90.00
_cell.angle_beta   90.00
_cell.angle_gamma   90.00
#
_symmetry.space_group_name_H-M   'P 1'
#
loop_
_entity.id
_entity.type
_entity.pdbx_description
1 polymer ?
#
loop_
_entity_poly.entity_id
_entity_poly.type
_entity_poly.pdbx_seq_one_letter_code
_entity_poly.pdbx_strand_id
1 'polypeptide(L)'
;MADIEINKDAIAERFMRYVQIDTQSDPQSKTHPSSEKQKNLSSLLVMELKEFGIARAEMDEYGYVYATIPSNSPKENIPVICFCSHVDTAPDCSGTNVKPILHKNYNGEEIILPDDTSQVLSAVTHPYLYNQIKEDIITASGKTLLGADDKSGVAAIMQAAEFMVENPSFKHGTIKILFTPDEEVGKGTAKLDMKKLGADFGYTLDGGEAGSLEDETFSADGVTITINGVIAHPGYAKNKLVNAIKIAGEILHALPTTEWAPEATEKKEGFVHPVRVEGIAEKAIIEFIVRDFDTDVLKKHEERLKGIAEEVVSHYLGASMNFKITEQYRNMKKVLDESPQVAAYAAEAINRAGLDVNTESIRGGTDGSRLSFMGLPCPNIFTGMQCIHSKLEWIGVKDMAKAAETIVHLSMIWEEKS
;
A
#
# COMPACT_ATOMS: atom_id res chain seq x y z
N MET A 1 14.15 23.22 -20.90
CA MET A 1 14.32 22.94 -19.45
C MET A 1 15.62 22.16 -19.31
N ALA A 2 16.37 22.33 -18.23
CA ALA A 2 17.51 21.46 -17.98
C ALA A 2 16.98 20.03 -17.81
N ASP A 3 17.64 19.05 -18.41
CA ASP A 3 17.25 17.66 -18.29
C ASP A 3 17.51 17.21 -16.85
N ILE A 4 16.51 16.54 -16.23
CA ILE A 4 16.64 15.90 -14.94
C ILE A 4 17.20 14.51 -15.23
N GLU A 5 18.42 14.24 -14.76
CA GLU A 5 19.07 12.94 -14.92
C GLU A 5 19.29 12.30 -13.56
N ILE A 6 18.46 11.33 -13.21
CA ILE A 6 18.58 10.53 -11.99
C ILE A 6 19.61 9.43 -12.20
N ASN A 7 20.59 9.35 -11.31
CA ASN A 7 21.62 8.33 -11.35
C ASN A 7 21.05 6.93 -11.07
N LYS A 8 20.94 6.09 -12.12
CA LYS A 8 20.39 4.74 -12.04
C LYS A 8 21.21 3.80 -11.14
N ASP A 9 22.52 3.90 -11.17
CA ASP A 9 23.37 3.04 -10.31
C ASP A 9 23.20 3.42 -8.83
N ALA A 10 23.16 4.73 -8.52
CA ALA A 10 22.99 5.20 -7.15
C ALA A 10 21.64 4.77 -6.55
N ILE A 11 20.52 4.91 -7.30
CA ILE A 11 19.21 4.49 -6.81
C ILE A 11 19.13 2.96 -6.66
N ALA A 12 19.73 2.18 -7.55
CA ALA A 12 19.79 0.73 -7.45
C ALA A 12 20.60 0.28 -6.21
N GLU A 13 21.77 0.86 -5.96
CA GLU A 13 22.59 0.56 -4.77
C GLU A 13 21.86 0.94 -3.48
N ARG A 14 21.19 2.09 -3.45
CA ARG A 14 20.38 2.56 -2.34
C ARG A 14 19.25 1.58 -2.04
N PHE A 15 18.45 1.23 -3.03
CA PHE A 15 17.36 0.28 -2.92
C PHE A 15 17.85 -1.09 -2.43
N MET A 16 18.93 -1.62 -3.03
CA MET A 16 19.50 -2.91 -2.63
C MET A 16 19.99 -2.92 -1.18
N ARG A 17 20.47 -1.78 -0.63
CA ARG A 17 20.80 -1.67 0.80
C ARG A 17 19.54 -1.71 1.67
N TYR A 18 18.47 -0.98 1.28
CA TYR A 18 17.25 -0.88 2.07
C TYR A 18 16.51 -2.20 2.18
N VAL A 19 16.42 -2.97 1.09
CA VAL A 19 15.71 -4.25 1.09
C VAL A 19 16.38 -5.32 1.94
N GLN A 20 17.66 -5.21 2.24
CA GLN A 20 18.38 -6.12 3.14
C GLN A 20 18.05 -5.89 4.61
N ILE A 21 17.46 -4.76 4.97
CA ILE A 21 17.02 -4.47 6.33
C ILE A 21 15.63 -5.10 6.52
N ASP A 22 15.52 -6.05 7.43
CA ASP A 22 14.24 -6.68 7.78
C ASP A 22 13.34 -5.66 8.49
N THR A 23 12.19 -5.37 7.88
CA THR A 23 11.20 -4.42 8.38
C THR A 23 9.78 -5.00 8.38
N GLN A 24 9.65 -6.31 8.28
CA GLN A 24 8.36 -6.99 8.16
C GLN A 24 7.44 -6.62 9.33
N SER A 25 6.20 -6.22 8.99
CA SER A 25 5.14 -5.93 9.94
C SER A 25 4.51 -7.20 10.53
N ASP A 26 3.85 -7.07 11.69
CA ASP A 26 3.19 -8.17 12.41
C ASP A 26 1.69 -7.86 12.61
N PRO A 27 0.77 -8.52 11.88
CA PRO A 27 -0.66 -8.28 11.99
C PRO A 27 -1.24 -8.66 13.35
N GLN A 28 -0.55 -9.50 14.14
CA GLN A 28 -1.00 -9.93 15.45
C GLN A 28 -0.50 -9.03 16.58
N SER A 29 0.44 -8.14 16.29
CA SER A 29 1.02 -7.23 17.27
C SER A 29 0.01 -6.19 17.75
N LYS A 30 0.11 -5.87 19.05
CA LYS A 30 -0.66 -4.80 19.70
C LYS A 30 0.15 -3.51 19.89
N THR A 31 1.42 -3.53 19.50
CA THR A 31 2.29 -2.35 19.56
C THR A 31 2.20 -1.54 18.28
N HIS A 32 2.77 -0.33 18.29
CA HIS A 32 3.00 0.49 17.12
C HIS A 32 4.40 1.14 17.23
N PRO A 33 5.31 0.87 16.27
CA PRO A 33 5.10 -0.03 15.15
C PRO A 33 4.81 -1.47 15.59
N SER A 34 4.22 -2.25 14.73
CA SER A 34 3.89 -3.65 14.99
C SER A 34 5.14 -4.50 15.23
N SER A 35 6.26 -4.05 14.71
CA SER A 35 7.59 -4.66 14.87
C SER A 35 8.66 -3.56 14.98
N GLU A 36 9.43 -3.57 16.07
CA GLU A 36 10.48 -2.59 16.35
C GLU A 36 11.61 -2.57 15.28
N LYS A 37 11.79 -3.66 14.53
CA LYS A 37 12.80 -3.76 13.47
C LYS A 37 12.58 -2.77 12.32
N GLN A 38 11.36 -2.27 12.13
CA GLN A 38 11.05 -1.21 11.16
C GLN A 38 11.84 0.07 11.43
N LYS A 39 12.09 0.40 12.72
CA LYS A 39 12.87 1.56 13.12
C LYS A 39 14.34 1.51 12.68
N ASN A 40 14.85 0.33 12.32
CA ASN A 40 16.23 0.21 11.82
C ASN A 40 16.37 0.93 10.46
N LEU A 41 15.42 0.72 9.55
CA LEU A 41 15.39 1.46 8.28
C LEU A 41 15.10 2.94 8.53
N SER A 42 14.07 3.27 9.33
CA SER A 42 13.72 4.66 9.67
C SER A 42 14.92 5.45 10.21
N SER A 43 15.73 4.83 11.08
CA SER A 43 16.94 5.44 11.64
C SER A 43 18.02 5.69 10.57
N LEU A 44 18.21 4.75 9.65
CA LEU A 44 19.11 4.90 8.51
C LEU A 44 18.69 6.05 7.61
N LEU A 45 17.40 6.15 7.30
CA LEU A 45 16.84 7.21 6.44
C LEU A 45 17.05 8.59 7.05
N VAL A 46 16.85 8.75 8.38
CA VAL A 46 17.14 10.00 9.08
C VAL A 46 18.62 10.37 8.99
N MET A 47 19.51 9.39 9.10
CA MET A 47 20.95 9.61 8.99
C MET A 47 21.32 10.08 7.58
N GLU A 48 20.88 9.38 6.54
CA GLU A 48 21.16 9.72 5.14
C GLU A 48 20.56 11.08 4.75
N LEU A 49 19.33 11.41 5.18
CA LEU A 49 18.71 12.72 4.94
C LEU A 49 19.55 13.86 5.54
N LYS A 50 20.12 13.65 6.74
CA LYS A 50 21.03 14.64 7.35
C LYS A 50 22.36 14.74 6.61
N GLU A 51 22.89 13.63 6.09
CA GLU A 51 24.09 13.63 5.25
C GLU A 51 23.89 14.39 3.94
N PHE A 52 22.70 14.36 3.36
CA PHE A 52 22.32 15.21 2.20
C PHE A 52 22.21 16.70 2.55
N GLY A 53 22.27 17.06 3.84
CA GLY A 53 22.10 18.45 4.28
C GLY A 53 20.67 18.80 4.72
N ILE A 54 19.75 17.84 4.77
CA ILE A 54 18.38 18.03 5.25
C ILE A 54 18.36 17.96 6.78
N ALA A 55 18.79 19.05 7.43
CA ALA A 55 19.00 19.09 8.88
C ALA A 55 17.70 18.82 9.70
N ARG A 56 16.52 19.12 9.15
CA ARG A 56 15.24 18.88 9.80
C ARG A 56 14.69 17.48 9.45
N ALA A 57 15.48 16.45 9.66
CA ALA A 57 15.08 15.05 9.57
C ALA A 57 15.10 14.42 10.96
N GLU A 58 14.02 13.77 11.35
CA GLU A 58 13.88 13.11 12.65
C GLU A 58 12.93 11.91 12.58
N MET A 59 13.14 10.94 13.46
CA MET A 59 12.22 9.83 13.69
C MET A 59 11.52 10.04 15.03
N ASP A 60 10.21 9.81 15.09
CA ASP A 60 9.48 9.84 16.35
C ASP A 60 9.50 8.48 17.08
N GLU A 61 8.86 8.44 18.25
CA GLU A 61 8.80 7.23 19.09
C GLU A 61 8.09 6.05 18.42
N TYR A 62 7.21 6.33 17.45
CA TYR A 62 6.46 5.34 16.70
C TYR A 62 7.14 4.87 15.41
N GLY A 63 8.30 5.45 15.07
CA GLY A 63 9.07 5.07 13.89
C GLY A 63 8.76 5.87 12.62
N TYR A 64 7.85 6.85 12.68
CA TYR A 64 7.64 7.79 11.57
C TYR A 64 8.87 8.65 11.34
N VAL A 65 9.27 8.78 10.09
CA VAL A 65 10.31 9.73 9.71
C VAL A 65 9.67 10.97 9.12
N TYR A 66 10.02 12.11 9.68
CA TYR A 66 9.63 13.44 9.19
C TYR A 66 10.86 14.18 8.72
N ALA A 67 10.84 14.71 7.50
CA ALA A 67 11.90 15.61 7.04
C ALA A 67 11.31 16.80 6.26
N THR A 68 12.09 17.87 6.17
CA THR A 68 11.68 19.08 5.47
C THR A 68 12.82 19.61 4.61
N ILE A 69 12.58 19.72 3.31
CA ILE A 69 13.42 20.47 2.37
C ILE A 69 12.82 21.87 2.29
N PRO A 70 13.53 22.92 2.73
CA PRO A 70 13.04 24.30 2.67
C PRO A 70 12.84 24.75 1.23
N SER A 71 11.88 25.63 0.98
CA SER A 71 11.72 26.28 -0.33
C SER A 71 13.02 26.97 -0.76
N ASN A 72 13.37 26.84 -2.03
CA ASN A 72 14.45 27.57 -2.68
C ASN A 72 13.93 28.58 -3.72
N SER A 73 12.61 28.76 -3.81
CA SER A 73 11.95 29.74 -4.67
C SER A 73 11.86 31.11 -3.98
N PRO A 74 11.93 32.21 -4.74
CA PRO A 74 11.63 33.56 -4.24
C PRO A 74 10.12 33.83 -4.11
N LYS A 75 9.24 32.95 -4.62
CA LYS A 75 7.79 33.09 -4.53
C LYS A 75 7.29 32.84 -3.11
N GLU A 76 6.27 33.58 -2.72
CA GLU A 76 5.55 33.40 -1.46
C GLU A 76 4.28 32.54 -1.69
N ASN A 77 3.80 31.89 -0.63
CA ASN A 77 2.53 31.14 -0.62
C ASN A 77 2.48 29.91 -1.55
N ILE A 78 3.63 29.32 -1.87
CA ILE A 78 3.66 28.01 -2.55
C ILE A 78 3.12 26.97 -1.57
N PRO A 79 2.11 26.15 -1.95
CA PRO A 79 1.61 25.08 -1.09
C PRO A 79 2.73 24.12 -0.67
N VAL A 80 2.65 23.66 0.57
CA VAL A 80 3.59 22.67 1.11
C VAL A 80 3.16 21.28 0.65
N ILE A 81 4.00 20.59 -0.09
CA ILE A 81 3.72 19.25 -0.59
C ILE A 81 4.47 18.19 0.21
N CYS A 82 3.91 16.99 0.29
CA CYS A 82 4.51 15.85 0.98
C CYS A 82 4.68 14.67 0.02
N PHE A 83 5.84 14.01 0.07
CA PHE A 83 6.03 12.69 -0.53
C PHE A 83 6.11 11.65 0.58
N CYS A 84 5.35 10.56 0.43
CA CYS A 84 5.19 9.52 1.43
C CYS A 84 5.44 8.15 0.83
N SER A 85 6.10 7.27 1.60
CA SER A 85 6.27 5.83 1.34
C SER A 85 6.31 5.08 2.66
N HIS A 86 5.99 3.78 2.65
CA HIS A 86 6.09 3.00 3.87
C HIS A 86 7.41 2.22 3.97
N VAL A 87 7.86 1.97 5.21
CA VAL A 87 9.12 1.27 5.46
C VAL A 87 8.95 -0.22 5.70
N ASP A 88 7.75 -0.65 6.09
CA ASP A 88 7.49 -2.05 6.39
C ASP A 88 7.32 -2.89 5.12
N THR A 89 7.33 -4.18 5.27
CA THR A 89 7.05 -5.16 4.22
C THR A 89 5.94 -6.10 4.67
N ALA A 90 5.21 -6.63 3.69
CA ALA A 90 4.06 -7.50 3.89
C ALA A 90 4.39 -8.75 4.72
N PRO A 91 3.44 -9.20 5.57
CA PRO A 91 3.59 -10.45 6.34
C PRO A 91 3.35 -11.72 5.52
N ASP A 92 2.85 -11.62 4.29
CA ASP A 92 2.44 -12.75 3.44
C ASP A 92 3.62 -13.64 3.01
N CYS A 93 4.79 -13.05 2.82
CA CYS A 93 6.02 -13.74 2.46
C CYS A 93 7.17 -13.23 3.34
N SER A 94 8.14 -14.09 3.68
CA SER A 94 9.27 -13.69 4.54
C SER A 94 10.05 -12.52 3.95
N GLY A 95 10.24 -11.47 4.74
CA GLY A 95 11.15 -10.34 4.47
C GLY A 95 12.49 -10.44 5.22
N THR A 96 12.83 -11.62 5.79
CA THR A 96 14.05 -11.80 6.58
C THR A 96 15.19 -12.36 5.74
N ASN A 97 16.38 -11.73 5.84
CA ASN A 97 17.57 -12.10 5.07
C ASN A 97 17.36 -12.01 3.54
N VAL A 98 16.72 -10.97 3.08
CA VAL A 98 16.57 -10.67 1.65
C VAL A 98 17.94 -10.57 0.98
N LYS A 99 18.10 -11.28 -0.13
CA LYS A 99 19.30 -11.26 -0.97
C LYS A 99 18.94 -10.66 -2.32
N PRO A 100 19.09 -9.34 -2.51
CA PRO A 100 18.78 -8.72 -3.78
C PRO A 100 19.80 -9.11 -4.85
N ILE A 101 19.32 -9.35 -6.06
CA ILE A 101 20.13 -9.72 -7.22
C ILE A 101 19.88 -8.71 -8.34
N LEU A 102 20.95 -8.04 -8.78
CA LEU A 102 20.90 -7.13 -9.93
C LEU A 102 21.17 -7.92 -11.22
N HIS A 103 20.17 -7.99 -12.08
CA HIS A 103 20.25 -8.57 -13.41
C HIS A 103 20.50 -7.42 -14.43
N LYS A 104 21.75 -7.25 -14.83
CA LYS A 104 22.14 -6.18 -15.74
C LYS A 104 21.72 -6.48 -17.18
N ASN A 105 21.20 -5.45 -17.86
CA ASN A 105 20.88 -5.50 -19.29
C ASN A 105 20.01 -6.71 -19.65
N TYR A 106 18.82 -6.79 -18.99
CA TYR A 106 17.90 -7.92 -19.16
C TYR A 106 17.61 -8.21 -20.64
N ASN A 107 17.81 -9.46 -21.05
CA ASN A 107 17.76 -9.87 -22.46
C ASN A 107 16.41 -10.48 -22.90
N GLY A 108 15.42 -10.54 -22.00
CA GLY A 108 14.11 -11.15 -22.28
C GLY A 108 14.03 -12.65 -21.98
N GLU A 109 15.09 -13.29 -21.51
CA GLU A 109 15.08 -14.69 -21.10
C GLU A 109 14.45 -14.87 -19.70
N GLU A 110 14.08 -16.11 -19.38
CA GLU A 110 13.57 -16.45 -18.05
C GLU A 110 14.63 -16.22 -16.98
N ILE A 111 14.23 -15.63 -15.85
CA ILE A 111 15.07 -15.46 -14.68
C ILE A 111 14.71 -16.56 -13.68
N ILE A 112 15.59 -17.54 -13.49
CA ILE A 112 15.46 -18.58 -12.48
C ILE A 112 16.12 -18.12 -11.20
N LEU A 113 15.33 -18.07 -10.10
CA LEU A 113 15.84 -17.57 -8.82
C LEU A 113 16.72 -18.64 -8.14
N PRO A 114 17.96 -18.29 -7.71
CA PRO A 114 18.99 -19.30 -7.41
C PRO A 114 18.75 -20.09 -6.10
N ASP A 115 18.08 -19.53 -5.11
CA ASP A 115 17.83 -20.19 -3.83
C ASP A 115 16.55 -21.08 -3.84
N ASP A 116 15.70 -20.93 -4.89
CA ASP A 116 14.53 -21.77 -5.17
C ASP A 116 14.26 -21.79 -6.68
N THR A 117 14.81 -22.75 -7.37
CA THR A 117 14.72 -22.86 -8.84
C THR A 117 13.32 -23.16 -9.38
N SER A 118 12.34 -23.40 -8.52
CA SER A 118 10.93 -23.47 -8.92
C SER A 118 10.32 -22.09 -9.11
N GLN A 119 10.98 -21.03 -8.62
CA GLN A 119 10.58 -19.65 -8.81
C GLN A 119 11.21 -19.11 -10.09
N VAL A 120 10.38 -18.90 -11.09
CA VAL A 120 10.82 -18.47 -12.45
C VAL A 120 10.03 -17.25 -12.88
N LEU A 121 10.73 -16.16 -13.16
CA LEU A 121 10.15 -14.97 -13.79
C LEU A 121 10.28 -15.13 -15.31
N SER A 122 9.15 -15.10 -16.00
CA SER A 122 9.08 -15.22 -17.46
C SER A 122 8.19 -14.11 -18.02
N ALA A 123 8.61 -13.46 -19.10
CA ALA A 123 7.80 -12.45 -19.77
C ALA A 123 6.49 -12.99 -20.36
N VAL A 124 6.34 -14.32 -20.47
CA VAL A 124 5.08 -14.95 -20.87
C VAL A 124 4.03 -14.89 -19.73
N THR A 125 4.45 -15.11 -18.50
CA THR A 125 3.57 -15.06 -17.32
C THR A 125 3.53 -13.68 -16.67
N HIS A 126 4.56 -12.86 -16.88
CA HIS A 126 4.72 -11.51 -16.37
C HIS A 126 5.04 -10.53 -17.52
N PRO A 127 4.03 -10.14 -18.32
CA PRO A 127 4.26 -9.40 -19.57
C PRO A 127 4.98 -8.05 -19.40
N TYR A 128 4.89 -7.41 -18.23
CA TYR A 128 5.59 -6.15 -17.98
C TYR A 128 7.12 -6.27 -18.09
N LEU A 129 7.70 -7.48 -17.96
CA LEU A 129 9.12 -7.74 -18.22
C LEU A 129 9.56 -7.38 -19.65
N TYR A 130 8.66 -7.40 -20.64
CA TYR A 130 8.99 -6.95 -22.00
C TYR A 130 9.41 -5.47 -22.06
N ASN A 131 8.89 -4.64 -21.13
CA ASN A 131 9.22 -3.22 -21.05
C ASN A 131 10.61 -2.98 -20.44
N GLN A 132 11.21 -4.03 -19.86
CA GLN A 132 12.52 -3.98 -19.20
C GLN A 132 13.66 -4.58 -20.05
N ILE A 133 13.40 -4.97 -21.30
CA ILE A 133 14.46 -5.49 -22.19
C ILE A 133 15.52 -4.41 -22.40
N LYS A 134 16.79 -4.75 -22.15
CA LYS A 134 17.99 -3.89 -22.14
C LYS A 134 18.08 -2.93 -20.94
N GLU A 135 17.21 -3.04 -19.96
CA GLU A 135 17.30 -2.33 -18.70
C GLU A 135 17.73 -3.28 -17.56
N ASP A 136 18.11 -2.72 -16.44
CA ASP A 136 18.51 -3.48 -15.28
C ASP A 136 17.28 -3.82 -14.42
N ILE A 137 17.21 -5.05 -13.90
CA ILE A 137 16.13 -5.57 -13.04
C ILE A 137 16.71 -6.03 -11.72
N ILE A 138 15.99 -5.83 -10.63
CA ILE A 138 16.35 -6.35 -9.31
C ILE A 138 15.27 -7.35 -8.85
N THR A 139 15.72 -8.54 -8.40
CA THR A 139 14.88 -9.60 -7.80
C THR A 139 15.42 -10.00 -6.44
N ALA A 140 14.62 -10.72 -5.65
CA ALA A 140 15.13 -11.53 -4.55
C ALA A 140 15.72 -12.85 -5.05
N SER A 141 16.27 -13.69 -4.14
CA SER A 141 16.88 -14.98 -4.50
C SER A 141 15.90 -16.17 -4.61
N GLY A 142 14.59 -15.96 -4.32
CA GLY A 142 13.52 -16.96 -4.44
C GLY A 142 13.00 -17.52 -3.13
N LYS A 143 13.57 -17.16 -1.97
CA LYS A 143 13.08 -17.61 -0.65
C LYS A 143 12.32 -16.56 0.14
N THR A 144 12.47 -15.30 -0.24
CA THR A 144 11.85 -14.15 0.41
C THR A 144 11.15 -13.31 -0.64
N LEU A 145 10.26 -12.42 -0.22
CA LEU A 145 9.91 -11.26 -1.02
C LEU A 145 11.18 -10.41 -1.27
N LEU A 146 11.10 -9.43 -2.19
CA LEU A 146 12.18 -8.46 -2.40
C LEU A 146 12.05 -7.27 -1.45
N GLY A 147 10.84 -6.78 -1.22
CA GLY A 147 10.52 -5.53 -0.51
C GLY A 147 10.56 -4.33 -1.45
N ALA A 148 10.27 -4.51 -2.73
CA ALA A 148 10.04 -3.40 -3.66
C ALA A 148 8.83 -2.59 -3.20
N ASP A 149 7.83 -3.24 -2.70
CA ASP A 149 6.72 -2.71 -1.93
C ASP A 149 7.15 -2.52 -0.45
N ASP A 150 7.40 -1.28 0.06
CA ASP A 150 7.46 -0.02 -0.73
C ASP A 150 8.84 0.66 -0.58
N LYS A 151 9.92 -0.13 -0.39
CA LYS A 151 11.27 0.41 -0.31
C LYS A 151 11.75 1.00 -1.64
N SER A 152 11.04 0.73 -2.75
CA SER A 152 11.27 1.38 -4.03
C SER A 152 10.81 2.84 -4.01
N GLY A 153 9.67 3.12 -3.43
CA GLY A 153 9.20 4.49 -3.20
C GLY A 153 10.09 5.22 -2.20
N VAL A 154 10.50 4.55 -1.12
CA VAL A 154 11.51 5.10 -0.20
C VAL A 154 12.79 5.48 -0.94
N ALA A 155 13.33 4.60 -1.80
CA ALA A 155 14.55 4.88 -2.56
C ALA A 155 14.36 6.02 -3.57
N ALA A 156 13.19 6.10 -4.24
CA ALA A 156 12.86 7.17 -5.17
C ALA A 156 12.77 8.53 -4.48
N ILE A 157 12.10 8.61 -3.33
CA ILE A 157 12.01 9.84 -2.52
C ILE A 157 13.40 10.29 -2.04
N MET A 158 14.21 9.36 -1.53
CA MET A 158 15.55 9.66 -1.04
C MET A 158 16.47 10.14 -2.18
N GLN A 159 16.36 9.53 -3.37
CA GLN A 159 17.15 9.94 -4.54
C GLN A 159 16.73 11.31 -5.08
N ALA A 160 15.43 11.58 -5.12
CA ALA A 160 14.91 12.90 -5.50
C ALA A 160 15.31 13.98 -4.50
N ALA A 161 15.30 13.67 -3.20
CA ALA A 161 15.71 14.61 -2.14
C ALA A 161 17.19 14.98 -2.25
N GLU A 162 18.08 13.99 -2.44
CA GLU A 162 19.50 14.22 -2.70
C GLU A 162 19.71 15.09 -3.94
N PHE A 163 19.06 14.72 -5.07
CA PHE A 163 19.15 15.47 -6.31
C PHE A 163 18.73 16.94 -6.15
N MET A 164 17.61 17.22 -5.47
CA MET A 164 17.12 18.58 -5.29
C MET A 164 18.04 19.43 -4.42
N VAL A 165 18.66 18.86 -3.39
CA VAL A 165 19.63 19.58 -2.55
C VAL A 165 20.92 19.89 -3.33
N GLU A 166 21.41 18.97 -4.15
CA GLU A 166 22.60 19.15 -4.96
C GLU A 166 22.39 20.09 -6.15
N ASN A 167 21.13 20.25 -6.60
CA ASN A 167 20.78 21.02 -7.79
C ASN A 167 19.83 22.18 -7.49
N PRO A 168 20.25 23.22 -6.75
CA PRO A 168 19.38 24.34 -6.30
C PRO A 168 18.85 25.23 -7.43
N SER A 169 19.24 24.98 -8.66
CA SER A 169 18.67 25.65 -9.84
C SER A 169 17.25 25.20 -10.14
N PHE A 170 16.87 23.96 -9.79
CA PHE A 170 15.50 23.48 -9.86
C PHE A 170 14.69 24.09 -8.71
N LYS A 171 13.75 24.97 -9.06
CA LYS A 171 12.98 25.72 -8.07
C LYS A 171 11.79 24.93 -7.56
N HIS A 172 11.58 24.94 -6.24
CA HIS A 172 10.48 24.25 -5.57
C HIS A 172 10.03 25.01 -4.31
N GLY A 173 8.80 24.78 -3.89
CA GLY A 173 8.28 25.20 -2.58
C GLY A 173 8.85 24.36 -1.44
N THR A 174 8.26 24.48 -0.25
CA THR A 174 8.61 23.60 0.88
C THR A 174 8.12 22.20 0.61
N ILE A 175 9.01 21.22 0.76
CA ILE A 175 8.71 19.78 0.58
C ILE A 175 8.84 19.08 1.93
N LYS A 176 7.82 18.29 2.25
CA LYS A 176 7.84 17.35 3.36
C LYS A 176 8.14 15.95 2.86
N ILE A 177 8.90 15.19 3.63
CA ILE A 177 9.12 13.77 3.42
C ILE A 177 8.54 13.05 4.62
N LEU A 178 7.75 12.03 4.36
CA LEU A 178 7.13 11.18 5.36
C LEU A 178 7.44 9.72 5.03
N PHE A 179 8.03 8.99 5.99
CA PHE A 179 8.08 7.53 5.91
C PHE A 179 7.27 6.94 7.05
N THR A 180 6.37 6.02 6.72
CA THR A 180 5.38 5.42 7.63
C THR A 180 5.74 3.99 7.98
N PRO A 181 5.54 3.54 9.21
CA PRO A 181 5.54 2.11 9.58
C PRO A 181 4.13 1.52 9.43
N ASP A 182 4.02 0.18 9.38
CA ASP A 182 2.76 -0.57 9.51
C ASP A 182 1.67 -0.29 8.46
N GLU A 183 2.04 0.15 7.26
CA GLU A 183 1.09 0.30 6.15
C GLU A 183 0.43 -1.06 5.83
N GLU A 184 1.23 -2.09 5.67
CA GLU A 184 0.87 -3.45 5.26
C GLU A 184 -0.08 -4.20 6.22
N VAL A 185 -0.21 -3.69 7.43
CA VAL A 185 -1.20 -4.15 8.41
C VAL A 185 -2.32 -3.12 8.63
N GLY A 186 -2.43 -2.15 7.72
CA GLY A 186 -3.48 -1.13 7.70
C GLY A 186 -3.41 -0.12 8.84
N LYS A 187 -2.23 0.12 9.42
CA LYS A 187 -2.01 1.02 10.55
C LYS A 187 -1.04 2.17 10.24
N GLY A 188 -0.64 2.34 8.96
CA GLY A 188 0.39 3.31 8.55
C GLY A 188 0.18 4.73 9.05
N THR A 189 -1.06 5.18 9.17
CA THR A 189 -1.38 6.54 9.67
C THR A 189 -1.88 6.58 11.12
N ALA A 190 -1.91 5.45 11.84
CA ALA A 190 -2.62 5.32 13.13
C ALA A 190 -2.08 6.23 14.25
N LYS A 191 -0.81 6.61 14.21
CA LYS A 191 -0.12 7.48 15.20
C LYS A 191 0.51 8.71 14.57
N LEU A 192 0.20 8.98 13.30
CA LEU A 192 0.76 10.09 12.56
C LEU A 192 0.35 11.45 13.15
N ASP A 193 1.33 12.33 13.37
CA ASP A 193 1.08 13.71 13.77
C ASP A 193 0.97 14.63 12.54
N MET A 194 -0.26 14.88 12.09
CA MET A 194 -0.56 15.73 10.94
C MET A 194 -0.14 17.19 11.16
N LYS A 195 -0.13 17.68 12.41
CA LYS A 195 0.32 19.05 12.70
C LYS A 195 1.83 19.17 12.55
N LYS A 196 2.57 18.15 12.99
CA LYS A 196 4.02 18.05 12.81
C LYS A 196 4.38 17.93 11.34
N LEU A 197 3.62 17.15 10.57
CA LEU A 197 3.79 17.02 9.12
C LEU A 197 3.63 18.38 8.45
N GLY A 198 2.51 19.06 8.65
CA GLY A 198 2.27 20.42 8.21
C GLY A 198 2.38 20.57 6.69
N ALA A 199 1.77 19.68 5.92
CA ALA A 199 1.65 19.73 4.47
C ALA A 199 0.21 20.04 4.05
N ASP A 200 0.05 20.69 2.89
CA ASP A 200 -1.26 21.02 2.31
C ASP A 200 -1.76 19.92 1.38
N PHE A 201 -0.84 19.29 0.64
CA PHE A 201 -1.10 18.19 -0.31
C PHE A 201 -0.03 17.10 -0.18
N GLY A 202 -0.38 15.87 -0.54
CA GLY A 202 0.54 14.73 -0.47
C GLY A 202 0.51 13.86 -1.72
N TYR A 203 1.50 12.98 -1.82
CA TYR A 203 1.63 11.95 -2.85
C TYR A 203 2.29 10.73 -2.22
N THR A 204 1.63 9.57 -2.25
CA THR A 204 2.29 8.31 -1.93
C THR A 204 3.05 7.78 -3.15
N LEU A 205 4.23 7.23 -2.95
CA LEU A 205 5.04 6.54 -3.95
C LEU A 205 4.94 5.05 -3.67
N ASP A 206 3.81 4.44 -4.03
CA ASP A 206 3.42 3.09 -3.64
C ASP A 206 2.60 2.40 -4.76
N GLY A 207 2.80 2.86 -6.00
CA GLY A 207 2.09 2.37 -7.17
C GLY A 207 2.92 1.38 -8.00
N GLY A 208 2.23 0.64 -8.88
CA GLY A 208 2.78 -0.40 -9.72
C GLY A 208 3.56 0.12 -10.93
N GLU A 209 3.07 -0.18 -12.13
CA GLU A 209 3.73 0.06 -13.41
C GLU A 209 4.10 1.53 -13.64
N ALA A 210 5.24 1.76 -14.30
CA ALA A 210 5.70 3.11 -14.62
C ALA A 210 4.66 3.89 -15.44
N GLY A 211 4.33 5.10 -14.96
CA GLY A 211 3.30 5.96 -15.54
C GLY A 211 1.93 5.82 -14.88
N SER A 212 1.74 4.87 -13.95
CA SER A 212 0.47 4.77 -13.23
C SER A 212 0.29 5.94 -12.24
N LEU A 213 -0.93 6.45 -12.23
CA LEU A 213 -1.45 7.44 -11.30
C LEU A 213 -2.78 6.93 -10.78
N GLU A 214 -2.87 6.72 -9.49
CA GLU A 214 -4.04 6.16 -8.85
C GLU A 214 -4.68 7.22 -7.96
N ASP A 215 -5.84 7.70 -8.38
CA ASP A 215 -6.62 8.74 -7.70
C ASP A 215 -7.92 8.21 -7.09
N GLU A 216 -8.10 6.89 -7.12
CA GLU A 216 -9.31 6.22 -6.66
C GLU A 216 -8.99 4.89 -5.97
N THR A 217 -9.61 4.66 -4.81
CA THR A 217 -9.48 3.42 -4.04
C THR A 217 -10.86 2.83 -3.74
N PHE A 218 -10.91 1.57 -3.33
CA PHE A 218 -12.11 1.07 -2.69
C PHE A 218 -12.46 1.91 -1.44
N SER A 219 -13.75 1.93 -1.10
CA SER A 219 -14.23 2.07 0.27
C SER A 219 -14.26 0.69 0.93
N ALA A 220 -13.93 0.60 2.18
CA ALA A 220 -13.68 -0.65 2.88
C ALA A 220 -14.27 -0.69 4.28
N ASP A 221 -14.98 -1.78 4.58
CA ASP A 221 -15.47 -2.09 5.91
C ASP A 221 -15.11 -3.54 6.30
N GLY A 222 -14.87 -3.74 7.59
CA GLY A 222 -14.79 -5.05 8.19
C GLY A 222 -16.14 -5.41 8.80
N VAL A 223 -16.61 -6.64 8.60
CA VAL A 223 -17.83 -7.15 9.23
C VAL A 223 -17.48 -8.33 10.11
N THR A 224 -17.94 -8.30 11.36
CA THR A 224 -17.83 -9.41 12.31
C THR A 224 -19.21 -9.93 12.65
N ILE A 225 -19.49 -11.19 12.32
CA ILE A 225 -20.71 -11.89 12.70
C ILE A 225 -20.37 -12.80 13.88
N THR A 226 -20.96 -12.54 15.04
CA THR A 226 -20.86 -13.40 16.22
C THR A 226 -22.16 -14.17 16.37
N ILE A 227 -22.09 -15.49 16.32
CA ILE A 227 -23.22 -16.41 16.42
C ILE A 227 -23.18 -17.07 17.79
N ASN A 228 -24.29 -17.04 18.53
CA ASN A 228 -24.44 -17.74 19.80
C ASN A 228 -25.39 -18.91 19.61
N GLY A 229 -24.94 -20.10 20.01
CA GLY A 229 -25.72 -21.34 20.01
C GLY A 229 -26.30 -21.65 21.40
N VAL A 230 -26.87 -22.84 21.53
CA VAL A 230 -27.39 -23.37 22.79
C VAL A 230 -26.69 -24.67 23.11
N ILE A 231 -25.99 -24.72 24.24
CA ILE A 231 -25.24 -25.91 24.66
C ILE A 231 -26.14 -26.96 25.32
N ALA A 232 -25.89 -28.21 25.01
CA ALA A 232 -26.39 -29.36 25.71
C ALA A 232 -25.36 -30.53 25.64
N HIS A 233 -25.40 -31.42 26.62
CA HIS A 233 -24.53 -32.63 26.55
C HIS A 233 -24.84 -33.43 25.30
N PRO A 234 -23.84 -33.80 24.44
CA PRO A 234 -24.07 -34.43 23.14
C PRO A 234 -24.94 -35.69 23.19
N GLY A 235 -24.79 -36.51 24.22
CA GLY A 235 -25.60 -37.72 24.40
C GLY A 235 -27.08 -37.45 24.71
N TYR A 236 -27.45 -36.24 25.12
CA TYR A 236 -28.82 -35.83 25.48
C TYR A 236 -29.28 -34.58 24.72
N ALA A 237 -28.66 -34.31 23.56
CA ALA A 237 -28.76 -33.07 22.82
C ALA A 237 -30.00 -32.94 21.91
N LYS A 238 -30.76 -34.03 21.68
CA LYS A 238 -31.91 -34.03 20.80
C LYS A 238 -32.91 -32.93 21.21
N ASN A 239 -33.22 -32.01 20.28
CA ASN A 239 -34.10 -30.85 20.44
C ASN A 239 -33.64 -29.83 21.55
N LYS A 240 -32.35 -29.84 21.92
CA LYS A 240 -31.79 -28.93 22.91
C LYS A 240 -30.53 -28.21 22.48
N LEU A 241 -29.66 -28.91 21.70
CA LEU A 241 -28.40 -28.35 21.23
C LEU A 241 -28.64 -27.56 19.94
N VAL A 242 -28.15 -26.33 19.93
CA VAL A 242 -28.01 -25.52 18.71
C VAL A 242 -26.54 -25.17 18.57
N ASN A 243 -25.90 -25.70 17.52
CA ASN A 243 -24.46 -25.63 17.33
C ASN A 243 -24.07 -24.42 16.46
N ALA A 244 -23.40 -23.45 17.06
CA ALA A 244 -22.98 -22.21 16.40
C ALA A 244 -22.01 -22.46 15.22
N ILE A 245 -21.15 -23.51 15.28
CA ILE A 245 -20.25 -23.84 14.15
C ILE A 245 -21.06 -24.27 12.91
N LYS A 246 -22.15 -25.04 13.11
CA LYS A 246 -23.01 -25.47 12.00
C LYS A 246 -23.70 -24.28 11.34
N ILE A 247 -24.20 -23.34 12.16
CA ILE A 247 -24.84 -22.10 11.66
C ILE A 247 -23.80 -21.27 10.87
N ALA A 248 -22.57 -21.13 11.39
CA ALA A 248 -21.50 -20.43 10.68
C ALA A 248 -21.21 -21.08 9.31
N GLY A 249 -21.13 -22.41 9.26
CA GLY A 249 -20.94 -23.15 8.00
C GLY A 249 -22.09 -22.96 7.01
N GLU A 250 -23.35 -22.86 7.49
CA GLU A 250 -24.51 -22.62 6.64
C GLU A 250 -24.55 -21.18 6.11
N ILE A 251 -24.15 -20.18 6.94
CA ILE A 251 -23.99 -18.80 6.45
C ILE A 251 -22.96 -18.73 5.34
N LEU A 252 -21.77 -19.34 5.53
CA LEU A 252 -20.72 -19.37 4.50
C LEU A 252 -21.19 -20.11 3.22
N HIS A 253 -21.96 -21.18 3.36
CA HIS A 253 -22.52 -21.94 2.23
C HIS A 253 -23.57 -21.13 1.46
N ALA A 254 -24.31 -20.24 2.12
CA ALA A 254 -25.33 -19.40 1.51
C ALA A 254 -24.76 -18.22 0.71
N LEU A 255 -23.45 -17.96 0.79
CA LEU A 255 -22.82 -16.91 0.01
C LEU A 255 -22.74 -17.31 -1.48
N PRO A 256 -22.96 -16.37 -2.43
CA PRO A 256 -22.73 -16.62 -3.84
C PRO A 256 -21.29 -17.02 -4.14
N THR A 257 -21.10 -17.97 -5.06
CA THR A 257 -19.77 -18.47 -5.46
C THR A 257 -19.33 -17.99 -6.84
N THR A 258 -20.25 -17.45 -7.65
CA THR A 258 -19.98 -17.00 -9.03
C THR A 258 -20.04 -15.49 -9.21
N GLU A 259 -20.37 -14.77 -8.17
CA GLU A 259 -20.43 -13.31 -8.09
C GLU A 259 -20.09 -12.89 -6.65
N TRP A 260 -19.83 -11.62 -6.44
CA TRP A 260 -19.73 -11.02 -5.11
C TRP A 260 -18.57 -11.53 -4.22
N ALA A 261 -17.64 -12.28 -4.81
CA ALA A 261 -16.44 -12.80 -4.17
C ALA A 261 -15.19 -12.29 -4.90
N PRO A 262 -14.03 -12.13 -4.24
CA PRO A 262 -12.81 -11.62 -4.89
C PRO A 262 -12.39 -12.46 -6.10
N GLU A 263 -12.56 -13.78 -6.02
CA GLU A 263 -12.26 -14.73 -7.09
C GLU A 263 -13.24 -14.67 -8.29
N ALA A 264 -14.33 -13.91 -8.17
CA ALA A 264 -15.37 -13.80 -9.18
C ALA A 264 -15.61 -12.34 -9.65
N THR A 265 -14.84 -11.38 -9.14
CA THR A 265 -15.03 -9.96 -9.43
C THR A 265 -13.74 -9.30 -9.93
N GLU A 266 -13.88 -8.34 -10.84
CA GLU A 266 -12.77 -7.57 -11.41
C GLU A 266 -13.08 -6.08 -11.51
N LYS A 267 -12.06 -5.28 -11.85
CA LYS A 267 -12.21 -3.85 -12.15
C LYS A 267 -12.95 -3.09 -11.04
N LYS A 268 -14.08 -2.46 -11.37
CA LYS A 268 -14.89 -1.65 -10.45
C LYS A 268 -15.89 -2.46 -9.62
N GLU A 269 -15.94 -3.76 -9.77
CA GLU A 269 -16.88 -4.61 -9.04
C GLU A 269 -16.45 -4.79 -7.59
N GLY A 270 -17.36 -4.52 -6.65
CA GLY A 270 -17.16 -4.74 -5.23
C GLY A 270 -17.26 -6.22 -4.85
N PHE A 271 -16.86 -6.55 -3.63
CA PHE A 271 -16.90 -7.92 -3.12
C PHE A 271 -17.12 -8.01 -1.61
N VAL A 272 -17.54 -9.21 -1.18
CA VAL A 272 -17.60 -9.64 0.22
C VAL A 272 -16.78 -10.92 0.38
N HIS A 273 -15.78 -10.89 1.26
CA HIS A 273 -14.84 -12.00 1.42
C HIS A 273 -14.73 -12.41 2.89
N PRO A 274 -15.05 -13.68 3.23
CA PRO A 274 -14.79 -14.22 4.56
C PRO A 274 -13.29 -14.46 4.72
N VAL A 275 -12.66 -13.80 5.69
CA VAL A 275 -11.21 -13.89 5.95
C VAL A 275 -10.86 -14.78 7.13
N ARG A 276 -11.81 -15.00 8.06
CA ARG A 276 -11.59 -15.82 9.25
C ARG A 276 -12.88 -16.43 9.73
N VAL A 277 -12.80 -17.70 10.17
CA VAL A 277 -13.85 -18.34 10.93
C VAL A 277 -13.22 -19.08 12.13
N GLU A 278 -13.81 -18.87 13.30
CA GLU A 278 -13.41 -19.62 14.50
C GLU A 278 -14.65 -19.91 15.36
N GLY A 279 -14.59 -20.97 16.19
CA GLY A 279 -15.71 -21.22 17.06
C GLY A 279 -15.68 -22.56 17.77
N ILE A 280 -16.59 -22.63 18.75
CA ILE A 280 -17.02 -23.82 19.46
C ILE A 280 -18.54 -23.96 19.32
N ALA A 281 -19.11 -25.04 19.81
CA ALA A 281 -20.57 -25.29 19.68
C ALA A 281 -21.43 -24.16 20.29
N GLU A 282 -20.94 -23.48 21.32
CA GLU A 282 -21.63 -22.37 22.01
C GLU A 282 -21.57 -21.06 21.23
N LYS A 283 -20.41 -20.78 20.60
CA LYS A 283 -20.15 -19.50 19.95
C LYS A 283 -19.26 -19.70 18.72
N ALA A 284 -19.63 -19.06 17.62
CA ALA A 284 -18.77 -18.95 16.44
C ALA A 284 -18.65 -17.49 16.00
N ILE A 285 -17.53 -17.16 15.36
CA ILE A 285 -17.25 -15.84 14.83
C ILE A 285 -16.83 -15.99 13.37
N ILE A 286 -17.39 -15.19 12.48
CA ILE A 286 -16.96 -15.05 11.10
C ILE A 286 -16.56 -13.59 10.89
N GLU A 287 -15.36 -13.37 10.34
CA GLU A 287 -14.87 -12.06 9.97
C GLU A 287 -14.83 -11.93 8.44
N PHE A 288 -15.34 -10.81 7.94
CA PHE A 288 -15.38 -10.48 6.53
C PHE A 288 -14.70 -9.15 6.26
N ILE A 289 -14.17 -9.01 5.05
CA ILE A 289 -13.89 -7.72 4.44
C ILE A 289 -14.92 -7.44 3.35
N VAL A 290 -15.43 -6.21 3.31
CA VAL A 290 -16.41 -5.72 2.33
C VAL A 290 -15.79 -4.55 1.58
N ARG A 291 -15.84 -4.56 0.26
CA ARG A 291 -15.19 -3.59 -0.61
C ARG A 291 -16.12 -3.16 -1.71
N ASP A 292 -16.15 -1.85 -1.99
CA ASP A 292 -16.76 -1.28 -3.20
C ASP A 292 -16.18 0.12 -3.44
N PHE A 293 -16.13 0.57 -4.70
CA PHE A 293 -15.74 1.94 -5.03
C PHE A 293 -16.82 2.95 -4.63
N ASP A 294 -18.08 2.55 -4.70
CA ASP A 294 -19.22 3.35 -4.28
C ASP A 294 -19.61 3.03 -2.83
N THR A 295 -19.58 4.03 -1.97
CA THR A 295 -19.91 3.87 -0.53
C THR A 295 -21.38 3.47 -0.30
N ASP A 296 -22.31 3.85 -1.18
CA ASP A 296 -23.71 3.45 -1.04
C ASP A 296 -23.94 2.02 -1.53
N VAL A 297 -23.15 1.54 -2.50
CA VAL A 297 -23.13 0.13 -2.90
C VAL A 297 -22.46 -0.72 -1.82
N LEU A 298 -21.38 -0.24 -1.20
CA LEU A 298 -20.76 -0.89 -0.04
C LEU A 298 -21.79 -1.20 1.06
N LYS A 299 -22.63 -0.23 1.42
CA LYS A 299 -23.70 -0.42 2.41
C LYS A 299 -24.73 -1.49 1.97
N LYS A 300 -25.05 -1.54 0.67
CA LYS A 300 -25.95 -2.59 0.13
C LYS A 300 -25.32 -3.99 0.26
N HIS A 301 -24.00 -4.10 0.09
CA HIS A 301 -23.31 -5.36 0.35
C HIS A 301 -23.42 -5.78 1.81
N GLU A 302 -23.25 -4.85 2.75
CA GLU A 302 -23.40 -5.10 4.18
C GLU A 302 -24.84 -5.53 4.54
N GLU A 303 -25.83 -4.82 4.01
CA GLU A 303 -27.25 -5.16 4.20
C GLU A 303 -27.60 -6.55 3.66
N ARG A 304 -27.10 -6.89 2.44
CA ARG A 304 -27.27 -8.22 1.84
C ARG A 304 -26.62 -9.29 2.69
N LEU A 305 -25.37 -9.09 3.16
CA LEU A 305 -24.68 -10.04 4.03
C LEU A 305 -25.44 -10.25 5.34
N LYS A 306 -25.92 -9.17 5.93
CA LYS A 306 -26.73 -9.20 7.16
C LYS A 306 -28.02 -9.99 6.93
N GLY A 307 -28.73 -9.74 5.84
CA GLY A 307 -29.96 -10.45 5.48
C GLY A 307 -29.75 -11.96 5.34
N ILE A 308 -28.68 -12.38 4.66
CA ILE A 308 -28.30 -13.80 4.54
C ILE A 308 -28.05 -14.43 5.92
N ALA A 309 -27.30 -13.75 6.78
CA ALA A 309 -26.99 -14.24 8.12
C ALA A 309 -28.25 -14.32 9.01
N GLU A 310 -29.13 -13.31 8.97
CA GLU A 310 -30.39 -13.28 9.71
C GLU A 310 -31.32 -14.40 9.27
N GLU A 311 -31.44 -14.65 7.96
CA GLU A 311 -32.24 -15.73 7.41
C GLU A 311 -31.78 -17.08 7.93
N VAL A 312 -30.47 -17.39 7.81
CA VAL A 312 -29.91 -18.67 8.29
C VAL A 312 -30.14 -18.82 9.80
N VAL A 313 -29.83 -17.81 10.61
CA VAL A 313 -29.99 -17.88 12.07
C VAL A 313 -31.44 -18.08 12.48
N SER A 314 -32.39 -17.53 11.73
CA SER A 314 -33.83 -17.66 12.01
C SER A 314 -34.34 -19.09 12.00
N HIS A 315 -33.67 -19.99 11.28
CA HIS A 315 -34.00 -21.42 11.24
C HIS A 315 -33.64 -22.18 12.53
N TYR A 316 -32.89 -21.56 13.44
CA TYR A 316 -32.34 -22.19 14.64
C TYR A 316 -32.96 -21.58 15.91
N LEU A 317 -33.99 -22.25 16.44
CA LEU A 317 -34.66 -21.79 17.66
C LEU A 317 -33.68 -21.68 18.84
N GLY A 318 -33.57 -20.51 19.45
CA GLY A 318 -32.68 -20.22 20.55
C GLY A 318 -31.28 -19.73 20.16
N ALA A 319 -30.94 -19.75 18.86
CA ALA A 319 -29.75 -19.06 18.38
C ALA A 319 -29.94 -17.56 18.35
N SER A 320 -28.84 -16.82 18.44
CA SER A 320 -28.81 -15.37 18.22
C SER A 320 -27.51 -14.99 17.49
N MET A 321 -27.52 -13.81 16.86
CA MET A 321 -26.31 -13.25 16.30
C MET A 321 -26.13 -11.78 16.65
N ASN A 322 -24.88 -11.33 16.61
CA ASN A 322 -24.51 -9.93 16.61
C ASN A 322 -23.76 -9.63 15.29
N PHE A 323 -24.18 -8.58 14.59
CA PHE A 323 -23.57 -8.11 13.34
C PHE A 323 -22.90 -6.76 13.60
N LYS A 324 -21.58 -6.71 13.50
CA LYS A 324 -20.80 -5.51 13.75
C LYS A 324 -20.06 -5.08 12.49
N ILE A 325 -20.28 -3.83 12.06
CA ILE A 325 -19.51 -3.18 11.00
C ILE A 325 -18.42 -2.32 11.64
N THR A 326 -17.24 -2.32 11.05
CA THR A 326 -16.11 -1.49 11.44
C THR A 326 -15.54 -0.82 10.19
N GLU A 327 -15.67 0.49 10.10
CA GLU A 327 -15.09 1.27 9.01
C GLU A 327 -13.57 1.13 9.00
N GLN A 328 -12.98 0.88 7.83
CA GLN A 328 -11.53 0.77 7.64
C GLN A 328 -10.96 1.97 6.90
N TYR A 329 -11.47 2.28 5.71
CA TYR A 329 -11.13 3.47 4.91
C TYR A 329 -12.23 3.76 3.89
N ARG A 330 -12.15 4.93 3.25
CA ARG A 330 -13.08 5.38 2.20
C ARG A 330 -12.32 5.68 0.92
N ASN A 331 -13.05 5.67 -0.21
CA ASN A 331 -12.51 6.01 -1.52
C ASN A 331 -11.95 7.43 -1.52
N MET A 332 -10.65 7.57 -1.79
CA MET A 332 -9.96 8.86 -1.76
C MET A 332 -10.42 9.81 -2.87
N LYS A 333 -11.02 9.31 -3.94
CA LYS A 333 -11.50 10.13 -5.07
C LYS A 333 -12.43 11.24 -4.61
N LYS A 334 -13.27 10.99 -3.60
CA LYS A 334 -14.16 12.00 -3.04
C LYS A 334 -13.42 13.25 -2.52
N VAL A 335 -12.24 13.06 -1.93
CA VAL A 335 -11.41 14.15 -1.43
C VAL A 335 -10.61 14.78 -2.57
N LEU A 336 -10.08 13.96 -3.48
CA LEU A 336 -9.27 14.42 -4.61
C LEU A 336 -10.10 15.22 -5.62
N ASP A 337 -11.39 14.90 -5.82
CA ASP A 337 -12.29 15.69 -6.68
C ASP A 337 -12.51 17.12 -6.16
N GLU A 338 -12.32 17.36 -4.84
CA GLU A 338 -12.35 18.71 -4.26
C GLU A 338 -11.03 19.48 -4.48
N SER A 339 -9.95 18.77 -4.87
CA SER A 339 -8.62 19.33 -5.14
C SER A 339 -8.03 18.76 -6.44
N PRO A 340 -8.68 18.97 -7.61
CA PRO A 340 -8.34 18.30 -8.86
C PRO A 340 -6.93 18.64 -9.37
N GLN A 341 -6.33 19.75 -8.96
CA GLN A 341 -4.96 20.12 -9.30
C GLN A 341 -3.93 19.11 -8.80
N VAL A 342 -4.21 18.40 -7.71
CA VAL A 342 -3.27 17.41 -7.12
C VAL A 342 -2.99 16.29 -8.09
N ALA A 343 -4.02 15.62 -8.61
CA ALA A 343 -3.89 14.58 -9.62
C ALA A 343 -3.43 15.13 -10.98
N ALA A 344 -3.93 16.33 -11.38
CA ALA A 344 -3.53 16.94 -12.64
C ALA A 344 -2.04 17.31 -12.69
N TYR A 345 -1.45 17.76 -11.59
CA TYR A 345 -0.03 18.08 -11.52
C TYR A 345 0.84 16.81 -11.48
N ALA A 346 0.37 15.74 -10.84
CA ALA A 346 1.03 14.45 -10.90
C ALA A 346 1.04 13.89 -12.34
N ALA A 347 -0.09 13.96 -13.05
CA ALA A 347 -0.17 13.55 -14.44
C ALA A 347 0.78 14.36 -15.34
N GLU A 348 0.86 15.69 -15.14
CA GLU A 348 1.82 16.52 -15.86
C GLU A 348 3.27 16.16 -15.54
N ALA A 349 3.60 15.84 -14.28
CA ALA A 349 4.94 15.44 -13.87
C ALA A 349 5.37 14.11 -14.52
N ILE A 350 4.48 13.12 -14.57
CA ILE A 350 4.68 11.84 -15.25
C ILE A 350 4.97 12.07 -16.74
N ASN A 351 4.18 12.91 -17.41
CA ASN A 351 4.41 13.26 -18.80
C ASN A 351 5.76 13.97 -19.03
N ARG A 352 6.16 14.88 -18.11
CA ARG A 352 7.46 15.56 -18.16
C ARG A 352 8.63 14.60 -17.97
N ALA A 353 8.44 13.53 -17.19
CA ALA A 353 9.39 12.45 -17.04
C ALA A 353 9.46 11.52 -18.29
N GLY A 354 8.67 11.81 -19.33
CA GLY A 354 8.68 11.08 -20.60
C GLY A 354 7.88 9.79 -20.57
N LEU A 355 6.89 9.69 -19.69
CA LEU A 355 5.99 8.54 -19.58
C LEU A 355 4.56 8.95 -19.97
N ASP A 356 3.83 8.00 -20.56
CA ASP A 356 2.39 8.13 -20.74
C ASP A 356 1.67 7.89 -19.40
N VAL A 357 0.70 8.74 -19.10
CA VAL A 357 -0.08 8.60 -17.87
C VAL A 357 -1.12 7.49 -18.04
N ASN A 358 -1.11 6.53 -17.13
CA ASN A 358 -2.14 5.53 -16.99
C ASN A 358 -2.89 5.75 -15.66
N THR A 359 -4.13 6.25 -15.73
CA THR A 359 -4.95 6.45 -14.52
C THR A 359 -5.64 5.15 -14.16
N GLU A 360 -5.34 4.64 -12.98
CA GLU A 360 -5.86 3.39 -12.48
C GLU A 360 -6.62 3.58 -11.16
N SER A 361 -7.35 2.55 -10.76
CA SER A 361 -8.06 2.50 -9.48
C SER A 361 -7.55 1.33 -8.67
N ILE A 362 -7.25 1.56 -7.40
CA ILE A 362 -6.74 0.53 -6.50
C ILE A 362 -7.89 -0.28 -5.91
N ARG A 363 -7.85 -1.60 -6.07
CA ARG A 363 -8.82 -2.54 -5.44
C ARG A 363 -8.47 -2.83 -3.96
N GLY A 364 -7.83 -1.90 -3.31
CA GLY A 364 -7.40 -1.91 -1.92
C GLY A 364 -7.42 -0.52 -1.33
N GLY A 365 -6.69 -0.32 -0.25
CA GLY A 365 -6.41 0.99 0.35
C GLY A 365 -4.90 1.19 0.45
N THR A 366 -4.48 2.44 0.54
CA THR A 366 -3.09 2.86 0.77
C THR A 366 -3.06 3.89 1.89
N ASP A 367 -1.89 4.24 2.37
CA ASP A 367 -1.75 5.39 3.27
C ASP A 367 -2.32 6.66 2.63
N GLY A 368 -2.23 6.83 1.31
CA GLY A 368 -2.80 7.96 0.57
C GLY A 368 -4.31 8.10 0.76
N SER A 369 -5.06 7.00 0.77
CA SER A 369 -6.51 7.03 1.03
C SER A 369 -6.82 7.50 2.45
N ARG A 370 -6.05 7.06 3.45
CA ARG A 370 -6.21 7.49 4.84
C ARG A 370 -5.78 8.94 5.05
N LEU A 371 -4.63 9.34 4.51
CA LEU A 371 -4.12 10.71 4.54
C LEU A 371 -5.11 11.69 3.93
N SER A 372 -5.78 11.31 2.84
CA SER A 372 -6.81 12.14 2.20
C SER A 372 -7.94 12.48 3.18
N PHE A 373 -8.45 11.50 3.94
CA PHE A 373 -9.49 11.75 4.95
C PHE A 373 -8.97 12.39 6.24
N MET A 374 -7.65 12.45 6.44
CA MET A 374 -7.01 13.22 7.51
C MET A 374 -6.74 14.68 7.12
N GLY A 375 -7.19 15.11 5.94
CA GLY A 375 -7.07 16.48 5.44
C GLY A 375 -5.86 16.73 4.56
N LEU A 376 -5.21 15.69 4.04
CA LEU A 376 -4.09 15.76 3.10
C LEU A 376 -4.47 15.04 1.80
N PRO A 377 -5.10 15.71 0.80
CA PRO A 377 -5.40 15.10 -0.49
C PRO A 377 -4.14 14.44 -1.08
N CYS A 378 -4.17 13.10 -1.28
CA CYS A 378 -2.96 12.32 -1.51
C CYS A 378 -3.23 11.15 -2.48
N PRO A 379 -3.06 11.35 -3.81
CA PRO A 379 -3.09 10.27 -4.77
C PRO A 379 -1.81 9.43 -4.69
N ASN A 380 -1.83 8.26 -5.34
CA ASN A 380 -0.71 7.34 -5.39
C ASN A 380 0.00 7.41 -6.75
N ILE A 381 1.32 7.43 -6.74
CA ILE A 381 2.20 7.48 -7.92
C ILE A 381 3.01 6.18 -7.98
N PHE A 382 3.30 5.73 -9.19
CA PHE A 382 4.06 4.52 -9.48
C PHE A 382 5.47 4.51 -8.86
N THR A 383 5.98 3.31 -8.63
CA THR A 383 7.39 3.02 -8.32
C THR A 383 8.02 2.07 -9.34
N GLY A 384 7.22 1.28 -10.03
CA GLY A 384 7.64 0.23 -10.95
C GLY A 384 7.63 -1.18 -10.34
N MET A 385 7.22 -1.33 -9.08
CA MET A 385 7.19 -2.61 -8.37
C MET A 385 6.23 -3.60 -9.01
N GLN A 386 6.60 -4.89 -8.99
CA GLN A 386 5.87 -5.96 -9.64
C GLN A 386 5.83 -7.22 -8.77
N CYS A 387 4.78 -8.02 -8.91
CA CYS A 387 4.60 -9.29 -8.21
C CYS A 387 4.76 -9.17 -6.69
N ILE A 388 4.31 -8.05 -6.13
CA ILE A 388 4.40 -7.72 -4.71
C ILE A 388 3.84 -8.84 -3.82
N HIS A 389 4.23 -8.86 -2.53
CA HIS A 389 3.84 -9.86 -1.52
C HIS A 389 4.23 -11.30 -1.87
N SER A 390 5.16 -11.49 -2.81
CA SER A 390 5.55 -12.82 -3.29
C SER A 390 7.06 -13.01 -3.44
N LYS A 391 7.49 -14.26 -3.60
CA LYS A 391 8.90 -14.60 -3.88
C LYS A 391 9.35 -14.19 -5.29
N LEU A 392 8.40 -13.92 -6.18
CA LEU A 392 8.63 -13.45 -7.54
C LEU A 392 8.65 -11.92 -7.65
N GLU A 393 8.65 -11.22 -6.53
CA GLU A 393 8.71 -9.76 -6.49
C GLU A 393 9.98 -9.23 -7.18
N TRP A 394 9.80 -8.22 -8.02
CA TRP A 394 10.89 -7.62 -8.79
C TRP A 394 10.62 -6.16 -9.12
N ILE A 395 11.66 -5.43 -9.54
CA ILE A 395 11.55 -4.04 -9.97
C ILE A 395 12.57 -3.69 -11.06
N GLY A 396 12.17 -2.82 -11.99
CA GLY A 396 13.07 -2.19 -12.96
C GLY A 396 13.79 -0.98 -12.36
N VAL A 397 15.11 -0.92 -12.52
CA VAL A 397 15.91 0.23 -12.04
C VAL A 397 15.51 1.52 -12.76
N LYS A 398 15.18 1.43 -14.06
CA LYS A 398 14.67 2.54 -14.84
C LYS A 398 13.39 3.10 -14.27
N ASP A 399 12.47 2.26 -13.81
CA ASP A 399 11.16 2.69 -13.31
C ASP A 399 11.31 3.43 -11.99
N MET A 400 12.17 2.95 -11.06
CA MET A 400 12.50 3.69 -9.84
C MET A 400 13.14 5.07 -10.15
N ALA A 401 14.05 5.12 -11.15
CA ALA A 401 14.66 6.38 -11.55
C ALA A 401 13.62 7.35 -12.12
N LYS A 402 12.65 6.85 -12.89
CA LYS A 402 11.53 7.63 -13.44
C LYS A 402 10.57 8.12 -12.33
N ALA A 403 10.35 7.32 -11.29
CA ALA A 403 9.60 7.77 -10.11
C ALA A 403 10.30 8.94 -9.41
N ALA A 404 11.62 8.86 -9.19
CA ALA A 404 12.40 9.95 -8.62
C ALA A 404 12.40 11.21 -9.52
N GLU A 405 12.51 11.04 -10.84
CA GLU A 405 12.40 12.14 -11.82
C GLU A 405 11.02 12.81 -11.76
N THR A 406 9.95 12.01 -11.63
CA THR A 406 8.57 12.50 -11.47
C THR A 406 8.40 13.35 -10.21
N ILE A 407 9.02 12.96 -9.07
CA ILE A 407 9.02 13.75 -7.82
C ILE A 407 9.64 15.13 -8.06
N VAL A 408 10.76 15.20 -8.75
CA VAL A 408 11.44 16.48 -9.04
C VAL A 408 10.57 17.37 -9.93
N HIS A 409 10.02 16.82 -11.02
CA HIS A 409 9.11 17.56 -11.90
C HIS A 409 7.88 18.06 -11.16
N LEU A 410 7.28 17.23 -10.32
CA LEU A 410 6.09 17.58 -9.54
C LEU A 410 6.38 18.74 -8.56
N SER A 411 7.54 18.70 -7.92
CA SER A 411 8.00 19.78 -7.04
C SER A 411 8.15 21.12 -7.77
N MET A 412 8.65 21.08 -9.00
CA MET A 412 8.77 22.27 -9.88
C MET A 412 7.41 22.74 -10.36
N ILE A 413 6.49 21.85 -10.73
CA ILE A 413 5.14 22.20 -11.21
C ILE A 413 4.36 22.97 -10.13
N TRP A 414 4.44 22.52 -8.89
CA TRP A 414 3.82 23.24 -7.77
C TRP A 414 4.39 24.65 -7.61
N GLU A 415 5.69 24.84 -7.81
CA GLU A 415 6.32 26.17 -7.80
C GLU A 415 5.91 27.01 -9.01
N GLU A 416 5.91 26.44 -10.21
CA GLU A 416 5.56 27.13 -11.45
C GLU A 416 4.13 27.68 -11.44
N LYS A 417 3.18 26.91 -10.86
CA LYS A 417 1.74 27.19 -10.89
C LYS A 417 1.21 27.94 -9.66
N SER A 418 2.08 28.27 -8.71
CA SER A 418 1.76 29.05 -7.51
C SER A 418 1.98 30.54 -7.69
#